data_db4b8f4f1c50d6cbadaa21868969000e
#
_entry.id   db4b8f4f1c50d6cbadaa21868969000e
#
_cell.length_a   1.000
_cell.length_b   1.000
_cell.length_c   1.000
_cell.angle_alpha   90.00
_cell.angle_beta   90.00
_cell.angle_gamma   90.00
#
_symmetry.space_group_name_H-M   'P 1'
#
loop_
_entity.id
_entity.type
_entity.pdbx_description
1 polymer ?
#
loop_
_entity_poly.entity_id
_entity_poly.type
_entity_poly.pdbx_seq_one_letter_code
_entity_poly.pdbx_strand_id
1 'polypeptide(L)'
;MYHYEKKNIKNVKVINDSHHLFKNYIKEEVNCIMYNFGFLPGGDKSITTLHETSLESIKEGLDLLKSNGIMTLCIYTGHSEGKKEESFILEYLKKLPKNEYGVMIHSFLNRDNAPKLVVIEKK
;
A
#
# COMPACT_ATOMS: atom_id res chain seq x y z
N MET A 1 -13.27 -0.26 9.30
CA MET A 1 -13.86 0.95 8.70
C MET A 1 -15.25 1.21 9.22
N TYR A 2 -16.18 0.28 8.95
CA TYR A 2 -17.52 0.29 9.54
C TYR A 2 -17.50 0.44 11.06
N HIS A 3 -16.51 -0.16 11.72
CA HIS A 3 -16.28 -0.09 13.15
C HIS A 3 -16.08 1.35 13.66
N TYR A 4 -15.35 2.18 12.92
CA TYR A 4 -15.10 3.57 13.29
C TYR A 4 -16.37 4.41 13.20
N GLU A 5 -17.18 4.18 12.20
CA GLU A 5 -18.46 4.89 12.06
C GLU A 5 -19.39 4.56 13.22
N LYS A 6 -19.48 3.29 13.62
CA LYS A 6 -20.31 2.87 14.75
C LYS A 6 -19.86 3.47 16.06
N LYS A 7 -18.55 3.67 16.25
CA LYS A 7 -18.00 4.28 17.46
C LYS A 7 -18.03 5.80 17.43
N ASN A 8 -18.55 6.39 16.35
CA ASN A 8 -18.65 7.84 16.21
C ASN A 8 -17.33 8.57 16.41
N ILE A 9 -16.25 8.03 15.84
CA ILE A 9 -14.94 8.64 15.89
C ILE A 9 -14.89 9.78 14.88
N LYS A 10 -14.66 11.01 15.35
CA LYS A 10 -14.80 12.20 14.51
C LYS A 10 -13.60 12.52 13.64
N ASN A 11 -12.41 12.02 13.99
CA ASN A 11 -11.18 12.29 13.24
C ASN A 11 -10.88 11.23 12.19
N VAL A 12 -11.87 10.41 11.83
CA VAL A 12 -11.76 9.37 10.82
C VAL A 12 -12.83 9.60 9.75
N LYS A 13 -12.40 9.56 8.50
CA LYS A 13 -13.30 9.63 7.35
C LYS A 13 -13.19 8.30 6.60
N VAL A 14 -14.31 7.61 6.41
CA VAL A 14 -14.38 6.35 5.68
C VAL A 14 -14.89 6.61 4.27
N ILE A 15 -14.14 6.09 3.27
CA ILE A 15 -14.48 6.25 1.86
C ILE A 15 -14.51 4.86 1.22
N ASN A 16 -15.63 4.55 0.56
CA ASN A 16 -15.79 3.28 -0.16
C ASN A 16 -15.61 3.51 -1.65
N ASP A 17 -14.35 3.43 -2.11
CA ASP A 17 -13.99 3.60 -3.52
C ASP A 17 -12.65 2.89 -3.75
N SER A 18 -12.22 2.81 -5.00
CA SER A 18 -10.91 2.23 -5.31
C SER A 18 -9.80 3.14 -4.80
N HIS A 19 -8.77 2.56 -4.18
CA HIS A 19 -7.68 3.33 -3.60
C HIS A 19 -6.83 4.07 -4.64
N HIS A 20 -6.85 3.68 -5.92
CA HIS A 20 -6.14 4.42 -6.96
C HIS A 20 -6.81 5.76 -7.30
N LEU A 21 -8.02 5.99 -6.77
CA LEU A 21 -8.76 7.24 -6.97
C LEU A 21 -8.67 8.17 -5.76
N PHE A 22 -7.79 7.89 -4.81
CA PHE A 22 -7.79 8.64 -3.55
C PHE A 22 -7.44 10.12 -3.70
N LYS A 23 -6.80 10.54 -4.79
CA LYS A 23 -6.60 11.98 -5.08
C LYS A 23 -7.89 12.75 -5.27
N ASN A 24 -8.99 12.06 -5.57
CA ASN A 24 -10.31 12.70 -5.63
C ASN A 24 -10.79 13.14 -4.25
N TYR A 25 -10.24 12.56 -3.19
CA TYR A 25 -10.67 12.77 -1.81
C TYR A 25 -9.61 13.49 -0.98
N ILE A 26 -8.33 13.25 -1.26
CA ILE A 26 -7.22 13.82 -0.51
C ILE A 26 -6.57 14.91 -1.35
N LYS A 27 -6.63 16.15 -0.85
CA LYS A 27 -6.16 17.34 -1.56
C LYS A 27 -4.89 17.94 -0.95
N GLU A 28 -4.47 17.43 0.21
CA GLU A 28 -3.29 17.92 0.92
C GLU A 28 -2.27 16.82 1.09
N GLU A 29 -1.00 17.20 1.24
CA GLU A 29 0.06 16.24 1.54
C GLU A 29 -0.19 15.57 2.89
N VAL A 30 0.23 14.32 3.02
CA VAL A 30 0.04 13.51 4.22
C VAL A 30 1.36 13.03 4.79
N ASN A 31 1.38 12.75 6.09
CA ASN A 31 2.56 12.32 6.80
C ASN A 31 2.83 10.82 6.67
N CYS A 32 1.79 10.04 6.49
CA CYS A 32 1.90 8.58 6.45
C CYS A 32 0.81 7.97 5.59
N ILE A 33 1.18 6.96 4.82
CA ILE A 33 0.23 6.16 4.03
C ILE A 33 0.52 4.70 4.31
N MET A 34 -0.52 3.91 4.61
CA MET A 34 -0.40 2.48 4.87
C MET A 34 -1.24 1.69 3.89
N TYR A 35 -0.63 0.71 3.24
CA TYR A 35 -1.31 -0.18 2.30
C TYR A 35 -1.28 -1.62 2.76
N ASN A 36 -2.36 -2.34 2.48
CA ASN A 36 -2.42 -3.80 2.56
C ASN A 36 -2.81 -4.31 1.17
N PHE A 37 -1.90 -5.04 0.54
CA PHE A 37 -2.12 -5.58 -0.81
C PHE A 37 -2.22 -7.09 -0.80
N GLY A 38 -2.96 -7.62 -1.77
CA GLY A 38 -3.06 -9.03 -2.03
C GLY A 38 -4.38 -9.65 -1.59
N PHE A 39 -4.39 -10.97 -1.50
CA PHE A 39 -5.57 -11.73 -1.17
C PHE A 39 -5.91 -11.66 0.33
N LEU A 40 -7.14 -11.31 0.64
CA LEU A 40 -7.63 -11.34 2.02
C LEU A 40 -8.07 -12.76 2.36
N PRO A 41 -7.46 -13.42 3.37
CA PRO A 41 -7.86 -14.77 3.76
C PRO A 41 -9.35 -14.83 4.11
N GLY A 42 -10.07 -15.79 3.49
CA GLY A 42 -11.52 -15.93 3.66
C GLY A 42 -12.36 -14.99 2.82
N GLY A 43 -11.72 -14.11 2.06
CA GLY A 43 -12.42 -13.19 1.17
C GLY A 43 -12.66 -13.76 -0.22
N ASP A 44 -13.39 -13.01 -1.04
CA ASP A 44 -13.65 -13.37 -2.42
C ASP A 44 -12.43 -13.05 -3.28
N LYS A 45 -11.89 -14.06 -3.96
CA LYS A 45 -10.71 -13.92 -4.82
C LYS A 45 -10.92 -12.95 -5.98
N SER A 46 -12.16 -12.75 -6.42
CA SER A 46 -12.46 -11.81 -7.49
C SER A 46 -12.25 -10.35 -7.08
N ILE A 47 -12.14 -10.09 -5.77
CA ILE A 47 -11.95 -8.74 -5.22
C ILE A 47 -10.48 -8.46 -4.94
N THR A 48 -9.57 -9.34 -5.33
CA THR A 48 -8.13 -9.12 -5.18
C THR A 48 -7.70 -7.87 -5.95
N THR A 49 -6.91 -7.00 -5.30
CA THR A 49 -6.38 -5.79 -5.91
C THR A 49 -5.49 -6.14 -7.11
N LEU A 50 -5.76 -5.52 -8.25
CA LEU A 50 -4.96 -5.73 -9.46
C LEU A 50 -3.64 -4.96 -9.37
N HIS A 51 -2.55 -5.55 -9.92
CA HIS A 51 -1.22 -4.94 -9.83
C HIS A 51 -1.12 -3.57 -10.50
N GLU A 52 -1.84 -3.34 -11.59
CA GLU A 52 -1.84 -2.04 -12.28
C GLU A 52 -2.46 -0.95 -11.40
N THR A 53 -3.57 -1.29 -10.73
CA THR A 53 -4.25 -0.37 -9.81
C THR A 53 -3.40 -0.07 -8.60
N SER A 54 -2.70 -1.09 -8.08
CA SER A 54 -1.80 -0.95 -6.94
C SER A 54 -0.64 -0.02 -7.26
N LEU A 55 0.00 -0.20 -8.42
CA LEU A 55 1.10 0.65 -8.84
C LEU A 55 0.66 2.11 -9.02
N GLU A 56 -0.48 2.33 -9.64
CA GLU A 56 -1.02 3.67 -9.82
C GLU A 56 -1.26 4.35 -8.48
N SER A 57 -1.85 3.62 -7.55
CA SER A 57 -2.09 4.13 -6.20
C SER A 57 -0.79 4.49 -5.49
N ILE A 58 0.23 3.64 -5.58
CA ILE A 58 1.53 3.89 -4.96
C ILE A 58 2.18 5.16 -5.53
N LYS A 59 2.16 5.32 -6.84
CA LYS A 59 2.72 6.51 -7.50
C LYS A 59 2.04 7.79 -7.01
N GLU A 60 0.72 7.78 -6.96
CA GLU A 60 -0.05 8.92 -6.46
C GLU A 60 0.22 9.17 -4.97
N GLY A 61 0.33 8.10 -4.19
CA GLY A 61 0.63 8.18 -2.77
C GLY A 61 1.99 8.80 -2.51
N LEU A 62 3.00 8.45 -3.28
CA LEU A 62 4.34 9.04 -3.15
C LEU A 62 4.32 10.53 -3.45
N ASP A 63 3.50 10.97 -4.41
CA ASP A 63 3.34 12.39 -4.70
C ASP A 63 2.67 13.14 -3.53
N LEU A 64 1.72 12.51 -2.86
CA LEU A 64 1.01 13.10 -1.74
C LEU A 64 1.76 13.03 -0.41
N LEU A 65 2.77 12.19 -0.33
CA LEU A 65 3.54 12.02 0.89
C LEU A 65 4.43 13.25 1.13
N LYS A 66 4.40 13.78 2.35
CA LYS A 66 5.28 14.90 2.73
C LYS A 66 6.73 14.46 2.78
N SER A 67 7.64 15.42 2.66
CA SER A 67 9.04 15.21 2.99
C SER A 67 9.13 14.71 4.43
N ASN A 68 9.97 13.72 4.66
CA ASN A 68 10.11 12.99 5.93
C ASN A 68 8.88 12.12 6.26
N GLY A 69 7.96 11.97 5.31
CA GLY A 69 6.82 11.07 5.46
C GLY A 69 7.20 9.62 5.20
N ILE A 70 6.34 8.73 5.63
CA ILE A 70 6.56 7.28 5.53
C ILE A 70 5.36 6.61 4.86
N MET A 71 5.67 5.71 3.92
CA MET A 71 4.66 4.82 3.32
C MET A 71 5.00 3.38 3.69
N THR A 72 4.02 2.61 4.13
CA THR A 72 4.20 1.18 4.38
C THR A 72 3.31 0.38 3.46
N LEU A 73 3.84 -0.76 2.97
CA LEU A 73 3.10 -1.66 2.11
C LEU A 73 3.24 -3.07 2.67
N CYS A 74 2.13 -3.64 3.11
CA CYS A 74 2.08 -5.02 3.54
C CYS A 74 1.60 -5.85 2.35
N ILE A 75 2.44 -6.77 1.88
CA ILE A 75 2.21 -7.53 0.65
C ILE A 75 2.01 -9.00 0.99
N TYR A 76 0.84 -9.53 0.64
CA TYR A 76 0.48 -10.93 0.86
C TYR A 76 0.68 -11.69 -0.45
N THR A 77 1.49 -12.75 -0.41
CA THR A 77 1.92 -13.48 -1.61
C THR A 77 1.48 -14.94 -1.62
N GLY A 78 0.45 -15.29 -0.88
CA GLY A 78 -0.02 -16.67 -0.74
C GLY A 78 -0.67 -17.28 -1.99
N HIS A 79 -0.83 -16.53 -3.07
CA HIS A 79 -1.41 -17.01 -4.33
C HIS A 79 -0.74 -16.36 -5.53
N SER A 80 -1.01 -16.89 -6.75
CA SER A 80 -0.32 -16.45 -7.97
C SER A 80 -0.47 -14.96 -8.28
N GLU A 81 -1.65 -14.40 -8.08
CA GLU A 81 -1.88 -12.97 -8.32
C GLU A 81 -1.11 -12.10 -7.33
N GLY A 82 -1.01 -12.54 -6.07
CA GLY A 82 -0.20 -11.87 -5.07
C GLY A 82 1.27 -11.84 -5.43
N LYS A 83 1.78 -12.92 -6.02
CA LYS A 83 3.17 -12.99 -6.48
C LYS A 83 3.43 -12.05 -7.64
N LYS A 84 2.50 -11.94 -8.58
CA LYS A 84 2.60 -11.00 -9.70
C LYS A 84 2.58 -9.57 -9.18
N GLU A 85 1.66 -9.26 -8.29
CA GLU A 85 1.56 -7.93 -7.66
C GLU A 85 2.86 -7.56 -6.97
N GLU A 86 3.43 -8.49 -6.18
CA GLU A 86 4.71 -8.30 -5.52
C GLU A 86 5.81 -7.97 -6.52
N SER A 87 5.95 -8.75 -7.58
CA SER A 87 6.98 -8.55 -8.59
C SER A 87 6.89 -7.16 -9.22
N PHE A 88 5.71 -6.75 -9.64
CA PHE A 88 5.52 -5.44 -10.27
C PHE A 88 5.82 -4.30 -9.30
N ILE A 89 5.35 -4.41 -8.08
CA ILE A 89 5.59 -3.39 -7.05
C ILE A 89 7.07 -3.28 -6.73
N LEU A 90 7.74 -4.39 -6.46
CA LEU A 90 9.16 -4.38 -6.08
C LEU A 90 10.05 -3.87 -7.21
N GLU A 91 9.76 -4.24 -8.46
CA GLU A 91 10.52 -3.74 -9.60
C GLU A 91 10.38 -2.23 -9.75
N TYR A 92 9.20 -1.69 -9.54
CA TYR A 92 8.99 -0.25 -9.56
C TYR A 92 9.76 0.45 -8.43
N LEU A 93 9.66 -0.08 -7.21
CA LEU A 93 10.27 0.53 -6.03
C LEU A 93 11.80 0.51 -6.07
N LYS A 94 12.40 -0.53 -6.66
CA LYS A 94 13.85 -0.60 -6.84
C LYS A 94 14.40 0.55 -7.68
N LYS A 95 13.57 1.11 -8.55
CA LYS A 95 13.97 2.17 -9.48
C LYS A 95 13.76 3.57 -8.94
N LEU A 96 13.21 3.70 -7.74
CA LEU A 96 13.02 5.02 -7.13
C LEU A 96 14.37 5.70 -6.87
N PRO A 97 14.47 7.02 -7.12
CA PRO A 97 15.73 7.76 -6.93
C PRO A 97 16.22 7.68 -5.49
N LYS A 98 17.46 7.29 -5.31
CA LYS A 98 18.08 7.12 -3.98
C LYS A 98 18.18 8.43 -3.20
N ASN A 99 18.27 9.55 -3.89
CA ASN A 99 18.37 10.86 -3.25
C ASN A 99 17.00 11.40 -2.79
N GLU A 100 15.92 10.78 -3.23
CA GLU A 100 14.57 11.21 -2.86
C GLU A 100 13.86 10.21 -1.94
N TYR A 101 14.16 8.92 -2.08
CA TYR A 101 13.47 7.85 -1.35
C TYR A 101 14.44 6.83 -0.79
N GLY A 102 14.16 6.37 0.42
CA GLY A 102 14.78 5.17 0.97
C GLY A 102 13.73 4.06 0.98
N VAL A 103 14.06 2.89 0.44
CA VAL A 103 13.14 1.76 0.36
C VAL A 103 13.75 0.57 1.10
N MET A 104 13.05 0.09 2.11
CA MET A 104 13.46 -1.07 2.90
C MET A 104 12.42 -2.16 2.78
N ILE A 105 12.87 -3.41 2.80
CA ILE A 105 11.97 -4.56 2.81
C ILE A 105 12.27 -5.43 4.04
N HIS A 106 11.20 -5.83 4.73
CA HIS A 106 11.26 -6.74 5.87
C HIS A 106 10.53 -8.03 5.50
N SER A 107 11.23 -9.15 5.58
CA SER A 107 10.66 -10.46 5.28
C SER A 107 11.16 -11.48 6.28
N PHE A 108 10.42 -12.59 6.39
CA PHE A 108 10.83 -13.68 7.28
C PHE A 108 11.87 -14.56 6.56
N LEU A 109 13.03 -14.69 7.17
CA LEU A 109 14.10 -15.50 6.62
C LEU A 109 13.74 -16.99 6.58
N ASN A 110 13.02 -17.44 7.60
CA ASN A 110 12.73 -18.86 7.85
C ASN A 110 11.28 -19.26 7.55
N ARG A 111 10.56 -18.44 6.76
CA ARG A 111 9.17 -18.75 6.39
C ARG A 111 8.96 -18.50 4.91
N ASP A 112 8.30 -19.43 4.25
CA ASP A 112 7.90 -19.30 2.86
C ASP A 112 6.48 -18.72 2.81
N ASN A 113 6.20 -17.93 1.77
CA ASN A 113 4.87 -17.35 1.52
C ASN A 113 4.32 -16.49 2.66
N ALA A 114 5.19 -16.02 3.53
CA ALA A 114 4.79 -15.09 4.58
C ALA A 114 4.65 -13.67 4.01
N PRO A 115 3.81 -12.82 4.62
CA PRO A 115 3.70 -11.43 4.19
C PRO A 115 5.03 -10.72 4.31
N LYS A 116 5.26 -9.75 3.41
CA LYS A 116 6.43 -8.88 3.44
C LYS A 116 5.99 -7.46 3.74
N LEU A 117 6.81 -6.74 4.46
CA LEU A 117 6.56 -5.33 4.75
C LEU A 117 7.61 -4.47 4.04
N VAL A 118 7.15 -3.57 3.19
CA VAL A 118 8.01 -2.58 2.57
C VAL A 118 7.78 -1.25 3.26
N VAL A 119 8.87 -0.56 3.60
CA VAL A 119 8.82 0.76 4.20
C VAL A 119 9.55 1.73 3.29
N ILE A 120 8.88 2.81 2.90
CA ILE A 120 9.45 3.85 2.05
C ILE A 120 9.49 5.14 2.85
N GLU A 121 10.67 5.76 2.92
CA GLU A 121 10.78 7.10 3.48
C GLU A 121 11.01 8.08 2.35
N LYS A 122 10.38 9.23 2.42
CA LYS A 122 10.55 10.32 1.45
C LYS A 122 11.42 11.40 2.09
N LYS A 123 12.49 11.75 1.43
CA LYS A 123 13.40 12.79 1.93
C LYS A 123 12.92 14.20 1.61
#